data_7979f244d8e83ddc2e9eed095ec3d690
#
_entry.id   7979f244d8e83ddc2e9eed095ec3d690
#
_cell.length_a   1.000
_cell.length_b   1.000
_cell.length_c   1.000
_cell.angle_alpha   90.00
_cell.angle_beta   90.00
_cell.angle_gamma   90.00
#
_symmetry.space_group_name_H-M   'P 1'
#
loop_
_entity.id
_entity.type
_entity.pdbx_description
1 polymer ?
#
loop_
_entity_poly.entity_id
_entity_poly.type
_entity_poly.pdbx_seq_one_letter_code
_entity_poly.pdbx_strand_id
1 'polypeptide(L)'
;MMRAMLKRFAVIALLGLSGPAMAQDGPPPAHTETVMLETALGSVTLEIASELAPVTAANFLRYVQEKRFDGTKFYRAMRLEWGDQPNGLVQAGTQMDPDRIREPIAHEPTSVTGVTHVAGAISMARYAPGTATGDFSILLSDMPSLDADPASQDEDVRAGFAAFGRVVEGMEVVRAIFDAPTDPDKGEGWMKGQMLAEPVAILRARCTTCGGD
;
A
#
# COMPACT_ATOMS: atom_id res chain seq x y z
N MET A 1 -18.05 -75.75 -40.54
CA MET A 1 -17.91 -74.72 -41.54
C MET A 1 -18.22 -73.36 -40.81
N MET A 2 -17.21 -72.60 -40.40
CA MET A 2 -17.41 -71.38 -39.62
C MET A 2 -16.70 -70.29 -40.34
N ARG A 3 -17.47 -69.33 -40.91
CA ARG A 3 -16.96 -68.13 -41.62
C ARG A 3 -16.59 -67.06 -40.58
N ALA A 4 -15.29 -66.71 -40.50
CA ALA A 4 -14.78 -65.58 -39.72
C ALA A 4 -15.16 -64.26 -40.38
N MET A 5 -15.83 -63.39 -39.63
CA MET A 5 -16.23 -62.05 -40.06
C MET A 5 -15.17 -61.08 -39.55
N LEU A 6 -14.38 -60.50 -40.45
CA LEU A 6 -13.34 -59.53 -40.20
C LEU A 6 -13.97 -58.15 -39.98
N LYS A 7 -13.97 -57.60 -38.75
CA LYS A 7 -14.39 -56.23 -38.46
C LYS A 7 -13.22 -55.27 -38.73
N ARG A 8 -13.40 -54.40 -39.72
CA ARG A 8 -12.48 -53.29 -39.99
C ARG A 8 -12.78 -52.16 -39.00
N PHE A 9 -11.83 -51.82 -38.14
CA PHE A 9 -11.86 -50.61 -37.35
C PHE A 9 -11.31 -49.45 -38.17
N ALA A 10 -12.16 -48.44 -38.42
CA ALA A 10 -11.74 -47.16 -38.99
C ALA A 10 -11.19 -46.27 -37.85
N VAL A 11 -9.92 -45.93 -37.94
CA VAL A 11 -9.29 -44.93 -37.06
C VAL A 11 -9.58 -43.55 -37.63
N ILE A 12 -10.45 -42.80 -36.97
CA ILE A 12 -10.69 -41.38 -37.27
C ILE A 12 -9.59 -40.58 -36.56
N ALA A 13 -8.64 -40.04 -37.32
CA ALA A 13 -7.67 -39.07 -36.83
C ALA A 13 -8.35 -37.71 -36.68
N LEU A 14 -8.56 -37.26 -35.40
CA LEU A 14 -8.98 -35.91 -35.11
C LEU A 14 -7.75 -35.01 -35.28
N LEU A 15 -7.71 -34.23 -36.35
CA LEU A 15 -6.79 -33.09 -36.46
C LEU A 15 -7.32 -31.97 -35.57
N GLY A 16 -6.65 -31.77 -34.43
CA GLY A 16 -6.87 -30.59 -33.57
C GLY A 16 -6.35 -29.34 -34.28
N LEU A 17 -7.23 -28.46 -34.71
CA LEU A 17 -6.87 -27.08 -35.07
C LEU A 17 -6.52 -26.34 -33.80
N SER A 18 -5.21 -26.18 -33.50
CA SER A 18 -4.72 -25.20 -32.55
C SER A 18 -4.84 -23.82 -33.23
N GLY A 19 -5.91 -23.09 -32.91
CA GLY A 19 -6.01 -21.68 -33.26
C GLY A 19 -4.96 -20.87 -32.50
N PRO A 20 -4.45 -19.76 -33.07
CA PRO A 20 -3.55 -18.87 -32.33
C PRO A 20 -4.29 -18.31 -31.12
N ALA A 21 -3.70 -18.46 -29.95
CA ALA A 21 -4.16 -17.77 -28.73
C ALA A 21 -4.07 -16.26 -29.00
N MET A 22 -5.22 -15.61 -29.11
CA MET A 22 -5.29 -14.15 -29.10
C MET A 22 -4.73 -13.70 -27.76
N ALA A 23 -3.56 -13.05 -27.77
CA ALA A 23 -3.08 -12.29 -26.64
C ALA A 23 -4.17 -11.24 -26.32
N GLN A 24 -4.71 -11.27 -25.11
CA GLN A 24 -5.60 -10.23 -24.63
C GLN A 24 -4.72 -8.98 -24.45
N ASP A 25 -4.83 -8.04 -25.37
CA ASP A 25 -4.30 -6.69 -25.23
C ASP A 25 -5.15 -5.95 -24.16
N GLY A 26 -4.94 -6.31 -22.89
CA GLY A 26 -5.34 -5.46 -21.78
C GLY A 26 -4.48 -4.19 -21.80
N PRO A 27 -4.95 -3.07 -21.24
CA PRO A 27 -4.11 -1.91 -21.07
C PRO A 27 -2.80 -2.34 -20.37
N PRO A 28 -1.64 -1.77 -20.73
CA PRO A 28 -0.39 -2.09 -20.06
C PRO A 28 -0.56 -1.87 -18.54
N PRO A 29 0.10 -2.68 -17.71
CA PRO A 29 0.04 -2.49 -16.27
C PRO A 29 0.49 -1.07 -15.94
N ALA A 30 -0.26 -0.40 -15.03
CA ALA A 30 0.09 0.94 -14.58
C ALA A 30 1.53 0.98 -14.05
N HIS A 31 2.28 2.04 -14.40
CA HIS A 31 3.66 2.19 -13.98
C HIS A 31 3.75 2.30 -12.45
N THR A 32 4.57 1.44 -11.85
CA THR A 32 4.82 1.41 -10.41
C THR A 32 6.31 1.46 -10.12
N GLU A 33 6.65 2.03 -8.96
CA GLU A 33 8.01 2.02 -8.43
C GLU A 33 8.08 1.12 -7.20
N THR A 34 9.21 0.45 -7.02
CA THR A 34 9.44 -0.41 -5.86
C THR A 34 10.34 0.28 -4.85
N VAL A 35 9.87 0.36 -3.61
CA VAL A 35 10.64 0.92 -2.48
C VAL A 35 10.80 -0.13 -1.40
N MET A 36 12.03 -0.35 -0.95
CA MET A 36 12.35 -1.18 0.20
C MET A 36 12.58 -0.32 1.44
N LEU A 37 11.82 -0.59 2.51
CA LEU A 37 12.03 -0.05 3.85
C LEU A 37 12.77 -1.11 4.68
N GLU A 38 14.01 -0.84 5.07
CA GLU A 38 14.72 -1.65 6.06
C GLU A 38 14.36 -1.14 7.46
N THR A 39 13.73 -1.97 8.26
CA THR A 39 13.38 -1.62 9.64
C THR A 39 14.17 -2.43 10.65
N ALA A 40 14.12 -2.04 11.92
CA ALA A 40 14.72 -2.79 13.02
C ALA A 40 14.12 -4.22 13.20
N LEU A 41 12.93 -4.50 12.61
CA LEU A 41 12.25 -5.79 12.69
C LEU A 41 12.29 -6.60 11.39
N GLY A 42 12.87 -6.04 10.32
CA GLY A 42 12.94 -6.67 9.01
C GLY A 42 12.64 -5.70 7.88
N SER A 43 12.58 -6.21 6.66
CA SER A 43 12.33 -5.40 5.46
C SER A 43 10.87 -5.47 5.04
N VAL A 44 10.35 -4.35 4.53
CA VAL A 44 9.03 -4.22 3.92
C VAL A 44 9.22 -3.67 2.51
N THR A 45 8.70 -4.39 1.51
CA THR A 45 8.75 -3.95 0.11
C THR A 45 7.41 -3.35 -0.28
N LEU A 46 7.46 -2.12 -0.79
CA LEU A 46 6.31 -1.33 -1.22
C LEU A 46 6.28 -1.21 -2.73
N GLU A 47 5.11 -1.36 -3.31
CA GLU A 47 4.80 -0.98 -4.69
C GLU A 47 4.07 0.37 -4.68
N ILE A 48 4.66 1.37 -5.32
CA ILE A 48 4.17 2.75 -5.36
C ILE A 48 3.44 2.98 -6.68
N ALA A 49 2.18 3.39 -6.64
CA ALA A 49 1.32 3.58 -7.79
C ALA A 49 1.59 4.93 -8.51
N SER A 50 2.78 5.07 -9.10
CA SER A 50 3.29 6.33 -9.65
C SER A 50 2.44 6.89 -10.80
N GLU A 51 1.77 6.04 -11.57
CA GLU A 51 0.89 6.47 -12.65
C GLU A 51 -0.50 6.87 -12.13
N LEU A 52 -1.03 6.15 -11.13
CA LEU A 52 -2.38 6.37 -10.63
C LEU A 52 -2.46 7.52 -9.62
N ALA A 53 -1.44 7.68 -8.77
CA ALA A 53 -1.36 8.73 -7.75
C ALA A 53 -0.05 9.55 -7.90
N PRO A 54 0.13 10.27 -9.03
CA PRO A 54 1.41 10.85 -9.40
C PRO A 54 1.94 11.92 -8.43
N VAL A 55 1.09 12.75 -7.85
CA VAL A 55 1.53 13.79 -6.90
C VAL A 55 1.97 13.15 -5.58
N THR A 56 1.18 12.23 -5.08
CA THR A 56 1.44 11.54 -3.79
C THR A 56 2.65 10.62 -3.90
N ALA A 57 2.70 9.83 -4.98
CA ALA A 57 3.84 8.94 -5.26
C ALA A 57 5.15 9.73 -5.42
N ALA A 58 5.15 10.80 -6.22
CA ALA A 58 6.33 11.64 -6.41
C ALA A 58 6.81 12.27 -5.09
N ASN A 59 5.89 12.70 -4.22
CA ASN A 59 6.24 13.19 -2.90
C ASN A 59 6.95 12.10 -2.07
N PHE A 60 6.35 10.93 -1.93
CA PHE A 60 6.93 9.83 -1.16
C PHE A 60 8.31 9.40 -1.71
N LEU A 61 8.43 9.23 -3.03
CA LEU A 61 9.69 8.87 -3.69
C LEU A 61 10.78 9.93 -3.47
N ARG A 62 10.42 11.21 -3.42
CA ARG A 62 11.36 12.30 -3.11
C ARG A 62 11.90 12.20 -1.68
N TYR A 63 11.06 11.86 -0.69
CA TYR A 63 11.53 11.58 0.68
C TYR A 63 12.51 10.41 0.71
N VAL A 64 12.25 9.36 -0.09
CA VAL A 64 13.16 8.19 -0.25
C VAL A 64 14.48 8.61 -0.86
N GLN A 65 14.47 9.33 -1.99
CA GLN A 65 15.66 9.78 -2.72
C GLN A 65 16.53 10.72 -1.87
N GLU A 66 15.91 11.64 -1.14
CA GLU A 66 16.58 12.57 -0.25
C GLU A 66 16.96 11.94 1.10
N LYS A 67 16.71 10.65 1.29
CA LYS A 67 16.99 9.89 2.53
C LYS A 67 16.33 10.48 3.77
N ARG A 68 15.20 11.18 3.61
CA ARG A 68 14.48 11.82 4.71
C ARG A 68 13.76 10.84 5.62
N PHE A 69 13.53 9.60 5.15
CA PHE A 69 13.01 8.51 5.97
C PHE A 69 14.09 7.75 6.74
N ASP A 70 15.38 7.89 6.39
CA ASP A 70 16.47 7.21 7.09
C ASP A 70 16.54 7.70 8.56
N GLY A 71 16.44 6.76 9.50
CA GLY A 71 16.43 7.04 10.94
C GLY A 71 15.08 7.56 11.47
N THR A 72 14.03 7.65 10.66
CA THR A 72 12.65 7.86 11.15
C THR A 72 12.08 6.57 11.74
N LYS A 73 10.82 6.54 12.11
CA LYS A 73 10.25 5.40 12.84
C LYS A 73 8.79 5.18 12.51
N PHE A 74 8.35 3.93 12.67
CA PHE A 74 6.97 3.63 12.98
C PHE A 74 6.73 4.01 14.42
N TYR A 75 5.80 4.90 14.66
CA TYR A 75 5.61 5.51 16.00
C TYR A 75 4.22 5.26 16.58
N ARG A 76 3.26 4.79 15.76
CA ARG A 76 1.86 4.60 16.15
C ARG A 76 1.30 3.31 15.58
N ALA A 77 0.50 2.61 16.39
CA ALA A 77 -0.36 1.51 15.98
C ALA A 77 -1.79 1.82 16.43
N MET A 78 -2.67 2.12 15.48
CA MET A 78 -4.10 2.29 15.73
C MET A 78 -4.78 0.94 15.60
N ARG A 79 -5.38 0.44 16.66
CA ARG A 79 -6.12 -0.83 16.70
C ARG A 79 -7.60 -0.55 16.84
N LEU A 80 -8.39 -1.19 16.00
CA LEU A 80 -9.85 -1.16 16.06
C LEU A 80 -10.32 -2.49 16.65
N GLU A 81 -11.07 -2.44 17.76
CA GLU A 81 -11.49 -3.63 18.50
C GLU A 81 -12.68 -4.36 17.86
N TRP A 82 -13.22 -3.84 16.78
CA TRP A 82 -14.33 -4.44 16.03
C TRP A 82 -13.86 -5.00 14.69
N GLY A 83 -14.69 -5.85 14.06
CA GLY A 83 -14.37 -6.47 12.77
C GLY A 83 -13.37 -7.62 12.87
N ASP A 84 -12.98 -8.13 11.70
CA ASP A 84 -11.99 -9.20 11.60
C ASP A 84 -10.59 -8.69 11.97
N GLN A 85 -9.89 -9.46 12.79
CA GLN A 85 -8.57 -9.07 13.30
C GLN A 85 -7.43 -9.65 12.45
N PRO A 86 -6.30 -8.91 12.28
CA PRO A 86 -5.99 -7.59 12.83
C PRO A 86 -6.76 -6.49 12.10
N ASN A 87 -7.31 -5.52 12.82
CA ASN A 87 -8.02 -4.39 12.23
C ASN A 87 -7.39 -3.06 12.67
N GLY A 88 -6.92 -2.27 11.70
CA GLY A 88 -6.28 -1.01 11.99
C GLY A 88 -5.11 -0.69 11.06
N LEU A 89 -4.19 0.14 11.54
CA LEU A 89 -3.02 0.59 10.77
C LEU A 89 -1.81 0.86 11.66
N VAL A 90 -0.63 0.86 11.05
CA VAL A 90 0.58 1.44 11.62
C VAL A 90 0.92 2.74 10.91
N GLN A 91 1.52 3.69 11.61
CA GLN A 91 1.89 5.00 11.06
C GLN A 91 3.37 5.26 11.30
N ALA A 92 4.02 5.80 10.26
CA ALA A 92 5.45 6.12 10.24
C ALA A 92 5.71 7.46 9.54
N GLY A 93 6.93 7.93 9.63
CA GLY A 93 7.38 9.08 8.88
C GLY A 93 8.13 10.09 9.73
N THR A 94 8.05 11.34 9.31
CA THR A 94 8.87 12.44 9.85
C THR A 94 8.35 13.02 11.15
N GLN A 95 7.13 12.75 11.56
CA GLN A 95 6.47 13.32 12.74
C GLN A 95 6.55 14.86 12.79
N MET A 96 6.39 15.50 11.62
CA MET A 96 6.49 16.96 11.45
C MET A 96 7.84 17.56 11.88
N ASP A 97 8.91 16.77 11.91
CA ASP A 97 10.27 17.26 12.16
C ASP A 97 10.65 18.32 11.12
N PRO A 98 10.89 19.59 11.51
CA PRO A 98 11.14 20.68 10.58
C PRO A 98 12.40 20.50 9.71
N ASP A 99 13.37 19.69 10.17
CA ASP A 99 14.57 19.39 9.40
C ASP A 99 14.33 18.31 8.32
N ARG A 100 13.19 17.61 8.39
CA ARG A 100 12.85 16.48 7.52
C ARG A 100 11.66 16.73 6.62
N ILE A 101 10.69 17.52 7.06
CA ILE A 101 9.49 17.80 6.25
C ILE A 101 9.81 18.63 5.01
N ARG A 102 8.94 18.49 4.01
CA ARG A 102 8.89 19.33 2.80
C ARG A 102 7.57 20.09 2.80
N GLU A 103 7.42 21.00 1.84
CA GLU A 103 6.15 21.66 1.63
C GLU A 103 5.02 20.65 1.42
N PRO A 104 3.83 20.90 1.98
CA PRO A 104 2.67 20.07 1.78
C PRO A 104 2.31 19.90 0.30
N ILE A 105 1.68 18.81 -0.03
CA ILE A 105 1.26 18.48 -1.40
C ILE A 105 -0.25 18.64 -1.61
N ALA A 106 -0.65 18.84 -2.86
CA ALA A 106 -2.04 18.76 -3.26
C ALA A 106 -2.61 17.37 -2.91
N HIS A 107 -3.87 17.35 -2.49
CA HIS A 107 -4.56 16.11 -2.15
C HIS A 107 -5.00 15.36 -3.41
N GLU A 108 -4.75 14.07 -3.46
CA GLU A 108 -5.24 13.16 -4.51
C GLU A 108 -6.22 12.16 -3.90
N PRO A 109 -7.53 12.41 -3.96
CA PRO A 109 -8.53 11.53 -3.38
C PRO A 109 -8.64 10.20 -4.14
N THR A 110 -9.03 9.14 -3.45
CA THR A 110 -9.22 7.80 -4.04
C THR A 110 -10.28 7.78 -5.15
N SER A 111 -11.24 8.69 -5.11
CA SER A 111 -12.24 8.88 -6.18
C SER A 111 -11.65 9.35 -7.51
N VAL A 112 -10.44 9.89 -7.51
CA VAL A 112 -9.70 10.31 -8.70
C VAL A 112 -8.64 9.27 -9.09
N THR A 113 -7.88 8.78 -8.12
CA THR A 113 -6.77 7.85 -8.37
C THR A 113 -7.22 6.41 -8.61
N GLY A 114 -8.36 6.01 -8.03
CA GLY A 114 -8.83 4.62 -8.01
C GLY A 114 -8.02 3.70 -7.08
N VAL A 115 -6.99 4.21 -6.40
CA VAL A 115 -6.23 3.45 -5.39
C VAL A 115 -6.96 3.51 -4.07
N THR A 116 -7.50 2.37 -3.62
CA THR A 116 -8.37 2.29 -2.44
C THR A 116 -7.65 1.77 -1.19
N HIS A 117 -8.28 1.95 -0.03
CA HIS A 117 -7.76 1.57 1.27
C HIS A 117 -8.08 0.10 1.61
N VAL A 118 -7.48 -0.84 0.86
CA VAL A 118 -7.51 -2.28 1.16
C VAL A 118 -6.38 -2.68 2.11
N ALA A 119 -6.43 -3.89 2.66
CA ALA A 119 -5.34 -4.44 3.46
C ALA A 119 -3.99 -4.38 2.72
N GLY A 120 -2.95 -3.90 3.40
CA GLY A 120 -1.64 -3.63 2.81
C GLY A 120 -1.51 -2.29 2.08
N ALA A 121 -2.58 -1.54 1.87
CA ALA A 121 -2.47 -0.21 1.25
C ALA A 121 -1.59 0.73 2.07
N ILE A 122 -0.85 1.59 1.36
CA ILE A 122 -0.13 2.72 1.96
C ILE A 122 -0.86 4.02 1.64
N SER A 123 -1.00 4.89 2.63
CA SER A 123 -1.80 6.11 2.57
C SER A 123 -1.11 7.26 3.27
N MET A 124 -1.20 8.48 2.73
CA MET A 124 -0.62 9.66 3.37
C MET A 124 -1.42 10.06 4.61
N ALA A 125 -0.70 10.31 5.69
CA ALA A 125 -1.29 10.97 6.86
C ALA A 125 -1.40 12.48 6.61
N ARG A 126 -2.48 13.09 7.09
CA ARG A 126 -2.76 14.52 6.95
C ARG A 126 -3.60 15.05 8.12
N TYR A 127 -3.62 16.33 8.31
CA TYR A 127 -4.64 17.03 9.08
C TYR A 127 -5.85 17.37 8.20
N ALA A 128 -5.85 18.49 7.48
CA ALA A 128 -6.85 18.83 6.48
C ALA A 128 -6.41 18.38 5.06
N PRO A 129 -7.30 18.27 4.07
CA PRO A 129 -6.92 18.06 2.68
C PRO A 129 -5.85 19.07 2.22
N GLY A 130 -4.80 18.59 1.54
CA GLY A 130 -3.69 19.42 1.08
C GLY A 130 -2.62 19.74 2.13
N THR A 131 -2.63 19.07 3.30
CA THR A 131 -1.60 19.27 4.35
C THR A 131 -0.65 18.09 4.50
N ALA A 132 -0.73 17.07 3.64
CA ALA A 132 0.15 15.90 3.70
C ALA A 132 1.60 16.28 3.40
N THR A 133 2.53 15.73 4.19
CA THR A 133 3.98 15.94 4.06
C THR A 133 4.73 14.62 3.94
N GLY A 134 5.35 14.13 5.03
CA GLY A 134 6.20 12.94 5.05
C GLY A 134 5.72 11.82 5.97
N ASP A 135 4.52 11.91 6.52
CA ASP A 135 3.96 10.85 7.36
C ASP A 135 3.00 9.98 6.55
N PHE A 136 3.09 8.66 6.74
CA PHE A 136 2.28 7.69 6.03
C PHE A 136 1.81 6.56 6.94
N SER A 137 0.76 5.86 6.52
CA SER A 137 0.19 4.70 7.20
C SER A 137 0.24 3.48 6.31
N ILE A 138 0.35 2.29 6.91
CA ILE A 138 0.16 0.98 6.27
C ILE A 138 -1.02 0.30 6.95
N LEU A 139 -1.98 -0.17 6.17
CA LEU A 139 -3.21 -0.75 6.65
C LEU A 139 -3.08 -2.27 6.91
N LEU A 140 -3.63 -2.74 8.02
CA LEU A 140 -3.70 -4.17 8.35
C LEU A 140 -4.98 -4.85 7.85
N SER A 141 -6.01 -4.05 7.52
CA SER A 141 -7.34 -4.49 7.06
C SER A 141 -7.88 -3.52 6.01
N ASP A 142 -8.95 -3.92 5.34
CA ASP A 142 -9.70 -3.02 4.47
C ASP A 142 -10.35 -1.92 5.32
N MET A 143 -10.16 -0.68 4.92
CA MET A 143 -10.69 0.50 5.61
C MET A 143 -11.38 1.45 4.61
N PRO A 144 -12.51 1.04 4.01
CA PRO A 144 -13.20 1.86 2.99
C PRO A 144 -13.72 3.21 3.54
N SER A 145 -13.79 3.36 4.85
CA SER A 145 -14.11 4.64 5.49
C SER A 145 -13.03 5.72 5.31
N LEU A 146 -11.82 5.33 4.86
CA LEU A 146 -10.75 6.26 4.51
C LEU A 146 -10.80 6.66 3.03
N ASP A 147 -11.59 5.98 2.21
CA ASP A 147 -11.78 6.35 0.81
C ASP A 147 -12.64 7.62 0.70
N ALA A 148 -12.43 8.38 -0.35
CA ALA A 148 -13.20 9.56 -0.64
C ALA A 148 -14.66 9.21 -0.97
N ASP A 149 -15.60 9.91 -0.34
CA ASP A 149 -17.03 9.87 -0.69
C ASP A 149 -17.48 11.22 -1.27
N PRO A 150 -17.46 11.40 -2.60
CA PRO A 150 -17.86 12.67 -3.23
C PRO A 150 -19.29 13.11 -2.91
N ALA A 151 -20.16 12.20 -2.44
CA ALA A 151 -21.53 12.51 -2.08
C ALA A 151 -21.69 13.03 -0.64
N SER A 152 -20.65 12.91 0.18
CA SER A 152 -20.68 13.34 1.58
C SER A 152 -20.78 14.85 1.73
N GLN A 153 -21.54 15.30 2.74
CA GLN A 153 -21.60 16.71 3.15
C GLN A 153 -20.41 17.10 4.06
N ASP A 154 -19.77 16.12 4.69
CA ASP A 154 -18.55 16.32 5.47
C ASP A 154 -17.36 16.45 4.53
N GLU A 155 -16.57 17.52 4.68
CA GLU A 155 -15.44 17.82 3.80
C GLU A 155 -14.32 16.78 3.93
N ASP A 156 -14.04 16.31 5.14
CA ASP A 156 -13.02 15.31 5.39
C ASP A 156 -13.40 13.94 4.83
N VAL A 157 -14.65 13.53 4.97
CA VAL A 157 -15.18 12.29 4.38
C VAL A 157 -15.25 12.40 2.85
N ARG A 158 -15.65 13.56 2.34
CA ARG A 158 -15.70 13.81 0.89
C ARG A 158 -14.30 13.71 0.26
N ALA A 159 -13.28 14.23 0.93
CA ALA A 159 -11.90 14.16 0.48
C ALA A 159 -11.28 12.78 0.70
N GLY A 160 -11.57 12.11 1.79
CA GLY A 160 -10.89 10.90 2.23
C GLY A 160 -9.40 11.09 2.44
N PHE A 161 -8.64 10.01 2.39
CA PHE A 161 -7.18 10.02 2.43
C PHE A 161 -6.61 9.63 1.07
N ALA A 162 -5.31 9.90 0.85
CA ALA A 162 -4.62 9.61 -0.40
C ALA A 162 -3.87 8.28 -0.29
N ALA A 163 -4.49 7.18 -0.73
CA ALA A 163 -3.79 5.92 -0.94
C ALA A 163 -2.96 6.00 -2.22
N PHE A 164 -1.73 5.47 -2.19
CA PHE A 164 -0.77 5.66 -3.29
C PHE A 164 0.11 4.43 -3.58
N GLY A 165 -0.23 3.27 -3.02
CA GLY A 165 0.50 2.03 -3.24
C GLY A 165 0.12 0.96 -2.22
N ARG A 166 0.94 -0.09 -2.17
CA ARG A 166 0.69 -1.23 -1.28
C ARG A 166 1.98 -1.92 -0.85
N VAL A 167 1.91 -2.69 0.22
CA VAL A 167 2.94 -3.67 0.59
C VAL A 167 2.82 -4.88 -0.33
N VAL A 168 3.94 -5.31 -0.90
CA VAL A 168 4.04 -6.52 -1.73
C VAL A 168 4.83 -7.63 -1.04
N GLU A 169 5.73 -7.28 -0.12
CA GLU A 169 6.47 -8.24 0.72
C GLU A 169 6.67 -7.65 2.12
N GLY A 170 6.76 -8.50 3.15
CA GLY A 170 7.05 -8.08 4.53
C GLY A 170 5.82 -7.67 5.34
N MET A 171 4.59 -8.09 4.98
CA MET A 171 3.39 -7.85 5.81
C MET A 171 3.51 -8.47 7.21
N GLU A 172 4.30 -9.52 7.40
CA GLU A 172 4.61 -10.07 8.72
C GLU A 172 5.41 -9.09 9.59
N VAL A 173 6.28 -8.28 8.98
CA VAL A 173 7.01 -7.20 9.68
C VAL A 173 6.04 -6.09 10.08
N VAL A 174 5.15 -5.70 9.17
CA VAL A 174 4.10 -4.69 9.44
C VAL A 174 3.20 -5.17 10.59
N ARG A 175 2.84 -6.46 10.60
CA ARG A 175 2.06 -7.07 11.67
C ARG A 175 2.83 -7.06 13.01
N ALA A 176 4.11 -7.41 13.01
CA ALA A 176 4.94 -7.36 14.21
C ALA A 176 5.03 -5.94 14.79
N ILE A 177 5.09 -4.92 13.93
CA ILE A 177 5.02 -3.51 14.35
C ILE A 177 3.64 -3.19 14.95
N PHE A 178 2.57 -3.65 14.31
CA PHE A 178 1.21 -3.43 14.78
C PHE A 178 0.95 -4.08 16.15
N ASP A 179 1.49 -5.26 16.39
CA ASP A 179 1.31 -6.02 17.64
C ASP A 179 2.21 -5.51 18.78
N ALA A 180 3.19 -4.65 18.47
CA ALA A 180 4.11 -4.10 19.48
C ALA A 180 3.35 -3.28 20.53
N PRO A 181 3.78 -3.29 21.82
CA PRO A 181 3.09 -2.57 22.90
C PRO A 181 2.94 -1.09 22.61
N THR A 182 1.76 -0.53 22.92
CA THR A 182 1.52 0.91 22.95
C THR A 182 1.56 1.45 24.37
N ASP A 183 1.89 2.71 24.50
CA ASP A 183 1.94 3.42 25.78
C ASP A 183 0.58 4.13 26.02
N PRO A 184 -0.18 3.76 27.06
CA PRO A 184 -1.51 4.31 27.31
C PRO A 184 -1.49 5.82 27.64
N ASP A 185 -0.35 6.35 28.06
CA ASP A 185 -0.21 7.75 28.48
C ASP A 185 0.33 8.64 27.36
N LYS A 186 0.90 8.06 26.28
CA LYS A 186 1.40 8.80 25.13
C LYS A 186 0.33 9.09 24.09
N GLY A 187 0.56 10.17 23.33
CA GLY A 187 -0.36 10.69 22.32
C GLY A 187 -1.34 11.69 22.90
N GLU A 188 -1.94 12.49 22.02
CA GLU A 188 -2.90 13.53 22.37
C GLU A 188 -4.23 13.29 21.66
N GLY A 189 -5.32 13.75 22.27
CA GLY A 189 -6.66 13.65 21.70
C GLY A 189 -7.04 12.21 21.36
N TRP A 190 -7.50 12.00 20.13
CA TRP A 190 -7.91 10.67 19.66
C TRP A 190 -6.76 9.70 19.41
N MET A 191 -5.50 10.16 19.39
CA MET A 191 -4.32 9.31 19.27
C MET A 191 -3.79 8.82 20.63
N LYS A 192 -4.37 9.25 21.76
CA LYS A 192 -3.93 8.82 23.10
C LYS A 192 -4.01 7.30 23.24
N GLY A 193 -2.93 6.69 23.74
CA GLY A 193 -2.83 5.24 23.90
C GLY A 193 -2.49 4.47 22.64
N GLN A 194 -2.29 5.14 21.50
CA GLN A 194 -1.95 4.50 20.23
C GLN A 194 -0.47 4.63 19.85
N MET A 195 0.30 5.40 20.62
CA MET A 195 1.72 5.56 20.35
C MET A 195 2.47 4.32 20.83
N LEU A 196 3.38 3.81 20.01
CA LEU A 196 4.23 2.68 20.39
C LEU A 196 5.07 3.04 21.61
N ALA A 197 5.12 2.14 22.59
CA ALA A 197 5.97 2.31 23.79
C ALA A 197 7.43 2.44 23.36
N GLU A 198 7.86 1.58 22.41
CA GLU A 198 9.16 1.62 21.75
C GLU A 198 8.95 1.73 20.23
N PRO A 199 9.11 2.92 19.64
CA PRO A 199 8.97 3.09 18.19
C PRO A 199 10.00 2.28 17.41
N VAL A 200 9.56 1.66 16.29
CA VAL A 200 10.40 0.82 15.44
C VAL A 200 11.11 1.66 14.39
N ALA A 201 12.44 1.67 14.40
CA ALA A 201 13.24 2.48 13.48
C ALA A 201 13.10 2.00 12.02
N ILE A 202 12.98 2.96 11.10
CA ILE A 202 13.26 2.80 9.67
C ILE A 202 14.75 3.11 9.50
N LEU A 203 15.56 2.08 9.31
CA LEU A 203 17.00 2.21 9.17
C LEU A 203 17.35 2.87 7.84
N ARG A 204 16.66 2.46 6.78
CA ARG A 204 16.83 3.00 5.42
C ARG A 204 15.56 2.82 4.60
N ALA A 205 15.34 3.75 3.65
CA ALA A 205 14.35 3.64 2.60
C ALA A 205 15.02 3.82 1.24
N ARG A 206 14.87 2.86 0.32
CA ARG A 206 15.52 2.90 -1.00
C ARG A 206 14.55 2.50 -2.10
N CYS A 207 14.50 3.29 -3.15
CA CYS A 207 13.86 2.88 -4.39
C CYS A 207 14.77 1.90 -5.13
N THR A 208 14.24 0.77 -5.55
CA THR A 208 14.98 -0.28 -6.26
C THR A 208 14.73 -0.28 -7.76
N THR A 209 13.68 0.40 -8.23
CA THR A 209 13.31 0.49 -9.65
C THR A 209 13.36 1.92 -10.20
N CYS A 210 13.44 2.95 -9.33
CA CYS A 210 13.60 4.32 -9.80
C CYS A 210 14.87 4.40 -10.62
N GLY A 211 14.77 4.87 -11.86
CA GLY A 211 15.91 5.03 -12.76
C GLY A 211 17.03 5.77 -12.03
N GLY A 212 18.19 5.11 -11.89
CA GLY A 212 19.38 5.75 -11.37
C GLY A 212 19.88 6.77 -12.40
N ASP A 213 20.11 7.98 -11.96
CA ASP A 213 20.97 8.95 -12.65
C ASP A 213 22.42 8.49 -12.60
#